data_cca4fad17734c42274c003f3cbe8dd2e
#
_entry.id   cca4fad17734c42274c003f3cbe8dd2e
#
_cell.length_a   1.000
_cell.length_b   1.000
_cell.length_c   1.000
_cell.angle_alpha   90.00
_cell.angle_beta   90.00
_cell.angle_gamma   90.00
#
_symmetry.space_group_name_H-M   'P 1'
#
loop_
_entity.id
_entity.type
_entity.pdbx_description
1 polymer ?
#
loop_
_entity_poly.entity_id
_entity_poly.type
_entity_poly.pdbx_seq_one_letter_code
_entity_poly.pdbx_strand_id
1 'polypeptide(L)'
;MKISSIFRSEKSKLEKKKMKALKKWSDVDYCAPSPHFIKQACVLRNGRRGAQWVETGTFLGETTELLADHGSHVISLEPAESLYLRAKEKFKDNPKVTLLNAASEDVFPQLLKDIQGEVNFWLDGHYSAGDTFQGDLDTPIVDELSCIEKNLGNFDRLVVLVDDVRCFNPALPEYSQYPSLNYLVEWANRCSLDWHIEHDMFVAKSD
;
A
#
# COMPACT_ATOMS: atom_id res chain seq x y z
N MET A 1 10.22 -23.48 29.01
CA MET A 1 9.47 -22.45 29.78
C MET A 1 9.82 -20.98 29.46
N LYS A 2 11.00 -20.61 28.93
CA LYS A 2 11.36 -19.20 28.63
C LYS A 2 10.71 -18.60 27.38
N ILE A 3 10.40 -19.39 26.36
CA ILE A 3 9.87 -18.90 25.06
C ILE A 3 8.44 -18.37 25.22
N SER A 4 7.56 -19.03 25.94
CA SER A 4 6.17 -18.59 26.15
C SER A 4 6.03 -17.28 26.94
N SER A 5 6.99 -16.97 27.82
CA SER A 5 6.99 -15.71 28.60
C SER A 5 7.41 -14.52 27.75
N ILE A 6 8.34 -14.72 26.81
CA ILE A 6 8.81 -13.68 25.87
C ILE A 6 7.68 -13.31 24.91
N PHE A 7 7.02 -14.27 24.28
CA PHE A 7 5.86 -14.02 23.40
C PHE A 7 4.70 -13.32 24.13
N ARG A 8 4.43 -13.67 25.38
CA ARG A 8 3.40 -13.01 26.19
C ARG A 8 3.77 -11.55 26.49
N SER A 9 5.07 -11.26 26.72
CA SER A 9 5.58 -9.90 26.96
C SER A 9 5.49 -9.03 25.68
N GLU A 10 5.84 -9.57 24.52
CA GLU A 10 5.79 -8.86 23.23
C GLU A 10 4.34 -8.56 22.81
N LYS A 11 3.45 -9.54 22.94
CA LYS A 11 2.01 -9.34 22.69
C LYS A 11 1.44 -8.24 23.57
N SER A 12 1.78 -8.23 24.86
CA SER A 12 1.34 -7.18 25.79
C SER A 12 1.89 -5.78 25.43
N LYS A 13 3.13 -5.69 24.94
CA LYS A 13 3.71 -4.42 24.47
C LYS A 13 3.02 -3.92 23.21
N LEU A 14 2.73 -4.81 22.27
CA LEU A 14 2.03 -4.48 21.03
C LEU A 14 0.61 -3.97 21.33
N GLU A 15 -0.15 -4.65 22.21
CA GLU A 15 -1.48 -4.21 22.62
C GLU A 15 -1.45 -2.82 23.27
N LYS A 16 -0.48 -2.55 24.14
CA LYS A 16 -0.30 -1.22 24.75
C LYS A 16 0.01 -0.14 23.67
N LYS A 17 0.84 -0.47 22.66
CA LYS A 17 1.15 0.44 21.54
C LYS A 17 -0.13 0.76 20.74
N LYS A 18 -0.95 -0.26 20.42
CA LYS A 18 -2.24 -0.10 19.74
C LYS A 18 -3.21 0.76 20.54
N MET A 19 -3.37 0.49 21.84
CA MET A 19 -4.24 1.28 22.71
C MET A 19 -3.81 2.75 22.80
N LYS A 20 -2.49 3.00 22.88
CA LYS A 20 -1.96 4.38 22.86
C LYS A 20 -2.26 5.09 21.53
N ALA A 21 -2.14 4.38 20.40
CA ALA A 21 -2.43 4.93 19.09
C ALA A 21 -3.94 5.23 18.94
N LEU A 22 -4.81 4.32 19.38
CA LEU A 22 -6.27 4.54 19.41
C LEU A 22 -6.65 5.76 20.25
N LYS A 23 -6.03 5.90 21.45
CA LYS A 23 -6.28 7.06 22.28
C LYS A 23 -5.87 8.36 21.58
N LYS A 24 -4.68 8.42 21.00
CA LYS A 24 -4.23 9.59 20.24
C LYS A 24 -5.18 9.94 19.09
N TRP A 25 -5.71 8.94 18.42
CA TRP A 25 -6.63 9.13 17.31
C TRP A 25 -8.01 9.61 17.80
N SER A 26 -8.48 9.11 18.96
CA SER A 26 -9.69 9.63 19.58
C SER A 26 -9.54 11.07 20.10
N ASP A 27 -8.34 11.47 20.54
CA ASP A 27 -8.05 12.83 21.00
C ASP A 27 -8.12 13.87 19.86
N VAL A 28 -8.14 13.42 18.59
CA VAL A 28 -8.37 14.26 17.39
C VAL A 28 -9.67 13.87 16.66
N ASP A 29 -10.68 13.43 17.40
CA ASP A 29 -12.02 13.09 16.92
C ASP A 29 -12.03 12.11 15.73
N TYR A 30 -11.08 11.18 15.73
CA TYR A 30 -10.91 10.16 14.67
C TYR A 30 -10.64 10.73 13.27
N CYS A 31 -10.12 11.96 13.19
CA CYS A 31 -9.68 12.54 11.92
C CYS A 31 -8.56 11.70 11.26
N ALA A 32 -8.48 11.74 9.94
CA ALA A 32 -7.40 11.11 9.17
C ALA A 32 -6.02 11.73 9.54
N PRO A 33 -4.94 10.95 9.47
CA PRO A 33 -4.92 9.53 9.14
C PRO A 33 -5.30 8.62 10.31
N SER A 34 -5.90 7.47 10.01
CA SER A 34 -6.13 6.43 11.02
C SER A 34 -4.80 5.76 11.43
N PRO A 35 -4.73 5.14 12.63
CA PRO A 35 -3.53 4.41 13.04
C PRO A 35 -3.14 3.33 12.04
N HIS A 36 -1.83 3.18 11.79
CA HIS A 36 -1.28 2.25 10.80
C HIS A 36 -1.86 0.82 10.88
N PHE A 37 -2.00 0.26 12.08
CA PHE A 37 -2.57 -1.08 12.23
C PHE A 37 -4.06 -1.18 11.83
N ILE A 38 -4.81 -0.05 11.85
CA ILE A 38 -6.19 0.02 11.31
C ILE A 38 -6.13 -0.01 9.78
N LYS A 39 -5.27 0.81 9.16
CA LYS A 39 -5.05 0.77 7.71
C LYS A 39 -4.65 -0.64 7.26
N GLN A 40 -3.67 -1.27 7.92
CA GLN A 40 -3.26 -2.64 7.62
C GLN A 40 -4.42 -3.65 7.70
N ALA A 41 -5.27 -3.56 8.73
CA ALA A 41 -6.44 -4.43 8.85
C ALA A 41 -7.44 -4.21 7.70
N CYS A 42 -7.61 -2.98 7.25
CA CYS A 42 -8.46 -2.65 6.10
C CYS A 42 -7.86 -3.16 4.78
N VAL A 43 -6.55 -3.01 4.58
CA VAL A 43 -5.83 -3.56 3.42
C VAL A 43 -6.06 -5.07 3.32
N LEU A 44 -5.82 -5.82 4.40
CA LEU A 44 -6.01 -7.27 4.41
C LEU A 44 -7.47 -7.70 4.24
N ARG A 45 -8.43 -6.93 4.79
CA ARG A 45 -9.86 -7.24 4.67
C ARG A 45 -10.37 -7.04 3.24
N ASN A 46 -9.90 -6.01 2.54
CA ASN A 46 -10.31 -5.70 1.18
C ASN A 46 -9.55 -6.51 0.14
N GLY A 47 -8.29 -6.83 0.40
CA GLY A 47 -7.49 -7.67 -0.48
C GLY A 47 -8.01 -9.10 -0.57
N ARG A 48 -7.87 -9.72 -1.72
CA ARG A 48 -8.20 -11.13 -1.95
C ARG A 48 -7.12 -12.02 -1.32
N ARG A 49 -7.53 -12.89 -0.43
CA ARG A 49 -6.62 -13.81 0.24
C ARG A 49 -6.06 -14.83 -0.77
N GLY A 50 -4.75 -15.04 -0.73
CA GLY A 50 -4.08 -15.95 -1.65
C GLY A 50 -3.76 -15.36 -3.02
N ALA A 51 -4.26 -14.19 -3.36
CA ALA A 51 -3.89 -13.47 -4.58
C ALA A 51 -2.45 -12.93 -4.49
N GLN A 52 -1.87 -12.59 -5.63
CA GLN A 52 -0.60 -11.88 -5.69
C GLN A 52 -0.78 -10.42 -5.27
N TRP A 53 0.22 -9.86 -4.59
CA TRP A 53 0.29 -8.46 -4.23
C TRP A 53 1.35 -7.72 -5.02
N VAL A 54 1.02 -6.50 -5.41
CA VAL A 54 1.98 -5.48 -5.87
C VAL A 54 1.89 -4.30 -4.93
N GLU A 55 2.99 -3.96 -4.29
CA GLU A 55 3.09 -2.88 -3.32
C GLU A 55 4.04 -1.81 -3.84
N THR A 56 3.64 -0.54 -3.79
CA THR A 56 4.52 0.60 -4.00
C THR A 56 4.76 1.29 -2.66
N GLY A 57 6.05 1.51 -2.31
CA GLY A 57 6.45 2.02 -1.00
C GLY A 57 6.67 0.91 0.04
N THR A 58 7.79 0.16 -0.07
CA THR A 58 8.17 -0.87 0.93
C THR A 58 8.45 -0.26 2.29
N PHE A 59 9.16 0.87 2.34
CA PHE A 59 9.61 1.55 3.55
C PHE A 59 10.31 0.58 4.53
N LEU A 60 9.76 0.38 5.75
CA LEU A 60 10.32 -0.57 6.75
C LEU A 60 9.81 -2.00 6.56
N GLY A 61 8.99 -2.25 5.57
CA GLY A 61 8.45 -3.56 5.23
C GLY A 61 7.48 -4.13 6.28
N GLU A 62 6.81 -3.29 7.08
CA GLU A 62 5.80 -3.76 8.03
C GLU A 62 4.54 -4.22 7.30
N THR A 63 4.12 -3.50 6.26
CA THR A 63 2.98 -3.89 5.43
C THR A 63 3.36 -5.04 4.51
N THR A 64 4.52 -5.00 3.85
CA THR A 64 5.04 -6.08 3.00
C THR A 64 4.97 -7.46 3.69
N GLU A 65 5.36 -7.52 4.98
CA GLU A 65 5.31 -8.76 5.78
C GLU A 65 3.89 -9.30 5.92
N LEU A 66 2.92 -8.42 6.21
CA LEU A 66 1.50 -8.79 6.31
C LEU A 66 0.92 -9.22 4.96
N LEU A 67 1.31 -8.55 3.88
CA LEU A 67 0.89 -8.92 2.52
C LEU A 67 1.44 -10.29 2.13
N ALA A 68 2.69 -10.61 2.48
CA ALA A 68 3.30 -11.92 2.24
C ALA A 68 2.60 -13.06 3.01
N ASP A 69 2.13 -12.78 4.23
CA ASP A 69 1.35 -13.74 5.01
C ASP A 69 -0.06 -13.96 4.44
N HIS A 70 -0.65 -12.90 3.85
CA HIS A 70 -2.00 -12.92 3.31
C HIS A 70 -2.08 -13.47 1.89
N GLY A 71 -1.09 -13.16 1.05
CA GLY A 71 -1.04 -13.48 -0.38
C GLY A 71 -0.24 -14.73 -0.72
N SER A 72 -0.22 -15.06 -1.99
CA SER A 72 0.64 -16.09 -2.57
C SER A 72 2.06 -15.59 -2.78
N HIS A 73 2.21 -14.34 -3.20
CA HIS A 73 3.46 -13.66 -3.49
C HIS A 73 3.30 -12.14 -3.34
N VAL A 74 4.36 -11.42 -3.03
CA VAL A 74 4.42 -9.96 -2.96
C VAL A 74 5.56 -9.47 -3.83
N ILE A 75 5.27 -8.56 -4.75
CA ILE A 75 6.26 -7.73 -5.42
C ILE A 75 6.17 -6.36 -4.79
N SER A 76 7.24 -5.92 -4.11
CA SER A 76 7.27 -4.64 -3.41
C SER A 76 8.36 -3.75 -3.96
N LEU A 77 8.04 -2.49 -4.23
CA LEU A 77 8.91 -1.50 -4.86
C LEU A 77 9.36 -0.48 -3.84
N GLU A 78 10.67 -0.20 -3.82
CA GLU A 78 11.30 0.80 -2.97
C GLU A 78 12.38 1.56 -3.74
N PRO A 79 12.14 2.82 -4.13
CA PRO A 79 13.11 3.59 -4.90
C PRO A 79 14.30 4.06 -4.04
N ALA A 80 14.13 4.29 -2.74
CA ALA A 80 15.21 4.70 -1.85
C ALA A 80 16.17 3.52 -1.56
N GLU A 81 17.39 3.58 -2.09
CA GLU A 81 18.37 2.50 -2.00
C GLU A 81 18.62 2.04 -0.53
N SER A 82 18.71 2.99 0.39
CA SER A 82 18.95 2.70 1.81
C SER A 82 17.80 1.88 2.44
N LEU A 83 16.55 2.19 2.09
CA LEU A 83 15.36 1.47 2.55
C LEU A 83 15.24 0.12 1.84
N TYR A 84 15.50 0.08 0.53
CA TYR A 84 15.56 -1.17 -0.24
C TYR A 84 16.57 -2.16 0.36
N LEU A 85 17.79 -1.73 0.67
CA LEU A 85 18.82 -2.62 1.24
C LEU A 85 18.41 -3.15 2.61
N ARG A 86 17.74 -2.35 3.44
CA ARG A 86 17.17 -2.79 4.73
C ARG A 86 16.07 -3.82 4.54
N ALA A 87 15.15 -3.57 3.62
CA ALA A 87 14.08 -4.50 3.29
C ALA A 87 14.64 -5.82 2.71
N LYS A 88 15.65 -5.73 1.84
CA LYS A 88 16.33 -6.90 1.27
C LYS A 88 16.95 -7.79 2.35
N GLU A 89 17.59 -7.21 3.37
CA GLU A 89 18.11 -8.00 4.49
C GLU A 89 16.96 -8.59 5.34
N LYS A 90 15.89 -7.83 5.57
CA LYS A 90 14.71 -8.30 6.31
C LYS A 90 14.05 -9.52 5.66
N PHE A 91 13.91 -9.51 4.35
CA PHE A 91 13.16 -10.52 3.59
C PHE A 91 14.02 -11.54 2.87
N LYS A 92 15.34 -11.58 3.09
CA LYS A 92 16.29 -12.45 2.38
C LYS A 92 15.92 -13.93 2.40
N ASP A 93 15.27 -14.39 3.47
CA ASP A 93 14.87 -15.80 3.66
C ASP A 93 13.37 -16.03 3.39
N ASN A 94 12.65 -15.00 2.90
CA ASN A 94 11.22 -15.12 2.59
C ASN A 94 10.99 -15.27 1.08
N PRO A 95 10.75 -16.50 0.57
CA PRO A 95 10.58 -16.75 -0.86
C PRO A 95 9.30 -16.14 -1.46
N LYS A 96 8.38 -15.66 -0.63
CA LYS A 96 7.17 -14.98 -1.08
C LYS A 96 7.37 -13.52 -1.41
N VAL A 97 8.53 -12.93 -1.11
CA VAL A 97 8.78 -11.49 -1.30
C VAL A 97 9.83 -11.27 -2.38
N THR A 98 9.46 -10.55 -3.42
CA THR A 98 10.37 -9.98 -4.42
C THR A 98 10.46 -8.49 -4.21
N LEU A 99 11.66 -7.98 -3.98
CA LEU A 99 11.92 -6.55 -3.80
C LEU A 99 12.56 -5.97 -5.07
N LEU A 100 12.05 -4.82 -5.50
CA LEU A 100 12.61 -4.06 -6.63
C LEU A 100 13.08 -2.70 -6.12
N ASN A 101 14.36 -2.35 -6.40
CA ASN A 101 14.87 -1.01 -6.12
C ASN A 101 14.59 -0.13 -7.34
N ALA A 102 13.37 0.37 -7.41
CA ALA A 102 12.90 1.19 -8.52
C ALA A 102 11.67 2.00 -8.11
N ALA A 103 11.43 3.09 -8.82
CA ALA A 103 10.16 3.81 -8.78
C ALA A 103 9.11 3.07 -9.62
N SER A 104 7.84 3.16 -9.22
CA SER A 104 6.77 2.42 -9.89
C SER A 104 6.53 2.89 -11.32
N GLU A 105 6.62 4.18 -11.58
CA GLU A 105 6.49 4.78 -12.91
C GLU A 105 7.49 4.23 -13.92
N ASP A 106 8.68 3.82 -13.48
CA ASP A 106 9.72 3.27 -14.32
C ASP A 106 9.47 1.79 -14.69
N VAL A 107 8.93 1.02 -13.76
CA VAL A 107 8.88 -0.45 -13.92
C VAL A 107 7.49 -1.00 -14.22
N PHE A 108 6.40 -0.36 -13.81
CA PHE A 108 5.03 -0.82 -14.07
C PHE A 108 4.74 -1.07 -15.55
N PRO A 109 5.22 -0.22 -16.50
CA PRO A 109 4.97 -0.45 -17.93
C PRO A 109 5.43 -1.81 -18.45
N GLN A 110 6.45 -2.42 -17.83
CA GLN A 110 6.92 -3.75 -18.17
C GLN A 110 6.42 -4.80 -17.16
N LEU A 111 6.50 -4.52 -15.88
CA LEU A 111 6.14 -5.46 -14.80
C LEU A 111 4.71 -5.98 -14.95
N LEU A 112 3.74 -5.09 -15.21
CA LEU A 112 2.33 -5.47 -15.25
C LEU A 112 1.94 -6.33 -16.46
N LYS A 113 2.78 -6.41 -17.50
CA LYS A 113 2.56 -7.31 -18.63
C LYS A 113 2.73 -8.78 -18.24
N ASP A 114 3.57 -9.03 -17.23
CA ASP A 114 3.92 -10.38 -16.79
C ASP A 114 3.04 -10.85 -15.60
N ILE A 115 2.23 -9.95 -15.03
CA ILE A 115 1.33 -10.25 -13.91
C ILE A 115 -0.02 -10.69 -14.47
N GLN A 116 -0.52 -11.85 -13.97
CA GLN A 116 -1.77 -12.45 -14.41
C GLN A 116 -2.55 -13.02 -13.22
N GLY A 117 -3.86 -13.24 -13.41
CA GLY A 117 -4.70 -13.90 -12.43
C GLY A 117 -5.33 -12.96 -11.40
N GLU A 118 -5.47 -13.42 -10.15
CA GLU A 118 -5.99 -12.58 -9.07
C GLU A 118 -4.87 -11.70 -8.48
N VAL A 119 -5.07 -10.38 -8.52
CA VAL A 119 -4.05 -9.41 -8.12
C VAL A 119 -4.62 -8.36 -7.18
N ASN A 120 -3.86 -8.06 -6.13
CA ASN A 120 -4.10 -6.94 -5.24
C ASN A 120 -2.98 -5.90 -5.41
N PHE A 121 -3.34 -4.64 -5.52
CA PHE A 121 -2.41 -3.51 -5.49
C PHE A 121 -2.56 -2.75 -4.18
N TRP A 122 -1.43 -2.47 -3.52
CA TRP A 122 -1.32 -1.53 -2.43
C TRP A 122 -0.42 -0.38 -2.87
N LEU A 123 -1.04 0.77 -3.20
CA LEU A 123 -0.38 1.94 -3.75
C LEU A 123 -0.17 2.98 -2.64
N ASP A 124 1.03 2.98 -2.08
CA ASP A 124 1.48 3.84 -0.97
C ASP A 124 2.85 4.50 -1.31
N GLY A 125 3.14 4.63 -2.60
CA GLY A 125 4.42 5.11 -3.15
C GLY A 125 4.54 6.63 -3.23
N HIS A 126 3.93 7.39 -2.31
CA HIS A 126 4.01 8.84 -2.31
C HIS A 126 5.20 9.37 -1.49
N TYR A 127 5.65 10.60 -1.82
CA TYR A 127 6.69 11.28 -1.05
C TYR A 127 6.16 11.75 0.32
N SER A 128 6.77 11.24 1.39
CA SER A 128 6.38 11.54 2.78
C SER A 128 7.40 12.41 3.54
N ALA A 129 8.33 13.06 2.82
CA ALA A 129 9.49 13.77 3.38
C ALA A 129 10.53 12.87 4.10
N GLY A 130 11.69 13.42 4.44
CA GLY A 130 12.76 12.70 5.15
C GLY A 130 13.53 11.73 4.26
N ASP A 131 13.65 10.46 4.68
CA ASP A 131 14.43 9.43 3.99
C ASP A 131 13.69 8.78 2.80
N THR A 132 12.45 9.23 2.47
CA THR A 132 11.70 8.70 1.34
C THR A 132 12.18 9.33 0.03
N PHE A 133 12.09 8.57 -1.07
CA PHE A 133 12.45 9.05 -2.40
C PHE A 133 11.47 10.14 -2.86
N GLN A 134 12.00 11.20 -3.46
CA GLN A 134 11.20 12.21 -4.16
C GLN A 134 11.51 12.09 -5.65
N GLY A 135 10.51 11.68 -6.44
CA GLY A 135 10.55 11.69 -7.91
C GLY A 135 10.33 13.09 -8.48
N ASP A 136 10.00 13.17 -9.76
CA ASP A 136 9.63 14.43 -10.43
C ASP A 136 8.29 15.00 -9.91
N LEU A 137 7.42 14.12 -9.42
CA LEU A 137 6.13 14.45 -8.78
C LEU A 137 6.08 13.88 -7.36
N ASP A 138 5.24 14.45 -6.51
CA ASP A 138 5.03 13.98 -5.12
C ASP A 138 4.29 12.64 -5.06
N THR A 139 3.67 12.21 -6.17
CA THR A 139 2.97 10.93 -6.26
C THR A 139 3.01 10.35 -7.68
N PRO A 140 3.31 9.05 -7.86
CA PRO A 140 3.28 8.35 -9.15
C PRO A 140 1.87 7.86 -9.54
N ILE A 141 0.83 8.15 -8.75
CA ILE A 141 -0.48 7.50 -8.81
C ILE A 141 -1.14 7.56 -10.20
N VAL A 142 -0.95 8.65 -10.94
CA VAL A 142 -1.54 8.79 -12.30
C VAL A 142 -0.96 7.76 -13.25
N ASP A 143 0.36 7.57 -13.22
CA ASP A 143 1.07 6.60 -14.06
C ASP A 143 0.79 5.17 -13.62
N GLU A 144 0.76 4.92 -12.30
CA GLU A 144 0.39 3.62 -11.72
C GLU A 144 -1.00 3.17 -12.18
N LEU A 145 -2.02 4.01 -12.00
CA LEU A 145 -3.39 3.70 -12.39
C LEU A 145 -3.55 3.57 -13.91
N SER A 146 -2.84 4.40 -14.70
CA SER A 146 -2.82 4.27 -16.16
C SER A 146 -2.21 2.93 -16.61
N CYS A 147 -1.13 2.48 -15.96
CA CYS A 147 -0.53 1.18 -16.25
C CYS A 147 -1.46 0.02 -15.84
N ILE A 148 -2.14 0.09 -14.71
CA ILE A 148 -3.13 -0.90 -14.28
C ILE A 148 -4.28 -0.96 -15.31
N GLU A 149 -4.85 0.19 -15.70
CA GLU A 149 -5.94 0.27 -16.69
C GLU A 149 -5.56 -0.38 -18.03
N LYS A 150 -4.33 -0.16 -18.52
CA LYS A 150 -3.82 -0.77 -19.77
C LYS A 150 -3.66 -2.29 -19.70
N ASN A 151 -3.56 -2.86 -18.51
CA ASN A 151 -3.32 -4.28 -18.29
C ASN A 151 -4.52 -5.01 -17.67
N LEU A 152 -5.72 -4.39 -17.60
CA LEU A 152 -6.93 -5.00 -17.00
C LEU A 152 -7.24 -6.40 -17.56
N GLY A 153 -6.99 -6.61 -18.86
CA GLY A 153 -7.22 -7.90 -19.52
C GLY A 153 -6.35 -9.05 -19.02
N ASN A 154 -5.28 -8.77 -18.24
CA ASN A 154 -4.41 -9.78 -17.64
C ASN A 154 -4.92 -10.26 -16.27
N PHE A 155 -5.85 -9.52 -15.65
CA PHE A 155 -6.29 -9.78 -14.30
C PHE A 155 -7.65 -10.47 -14.29
N ASP A 156 -7.72 -11.69 -13.74
CA ASP A 156 -9.00 -12.40 -13.56
C ASP A 156 -9.86 -11.67 -12.52
N ARG A 157 -9.22 -11.17 -11.46
CA ARG A 157 -9.82 -10.35 -10.41
C ARG A 157 -8.82 -9.33 -9.88
N LEU A 158 -9.31 -8.13 -9.65
CA LEU A 158 -8.50 -6.98 -9.28
C LEU A 158 -9.00 -6.33 -8.00
N VAL A 159 -8.06 -5.98 -7.11
CA VAL A 159 -8.29 -5.04 -6.01
C VAL A 159 -7.18 -3.99 -6.05
N VAL A 160 -7.57 -2.72 -6.03
CA VAL A 160 -6.64 -1.60 -5.94
C VAL A 160 -6.97 -0.79 -4.69
N LEU A 161 -5.99 -0.63 -3.82
CA LEU A 161 -6.06 0.20 -2.63
C LEU A 161 -5.04 1.33 -2.76
N VAL A 162 -5.51 2.57 -2.64
CA VAL A 162 -4.67 3.77 -2.70
C VAL A 162 -4.70 4.43 -1.33
N ASP A 163 -3.52 4.68 -0.75
CA ASP A 163 -3.44 5.33 0.57
C ASP A 163 -3.59 6.85 0.48
N ASP A 164 -3.82 7.44 1.64
CA ASP A 164 -3.79 8.88 1.89
C ASP A 164 -4.74 9.71 1.00
N VAL A 165 -6.01 9.27 0.92
CA VAL A 165 -7.07 9.96 0.15
C VAL A 165 -7.19 11.43 0.50
N ARG A 166 -6.84 11.84 1.72
CA ARG A 166 -6.80 13.26 2.13
C ARG A 166 -5.88 14.13 1.27
N CYS A 167 -4.85 13.51 0.65
CA CYS A 167 -3.90 14.20 -0.24
C CYS A 167 -4.49 14.51 -1.63
N PHE A 168 -5.58 13.86 -2.03
CA PHE A 168 -6.24 14.04 -3.33
C PHE A 168 -7.11 15.29 -3.37
N ASN A 169 -6.54 16.41 -2.92
CA ASN A 169 -7.16 17.73 -2.90
C ASN A 169 -6.16 18.79 -3.42
N PRO A 170 -6.01 18.94 -4.73
CA PRO A 170 -5.03 19.87 -5.34
C PRO A 170 -5.34 21.35 -5.07
N ALA A 171 -6.47 21.67 -4.44
CA ALA A 171 -6.75 23.04 -3.97
C ALA A 171 -5.91 23.42 -2.74
N LEU A 172 -5.34 22.45 -2.04
CA LEU A 172 -4.41 22.68 -0.94
C LEU A 172 -2.98 22.76 -1.47
N PRO A 173 -2.21 23.80 -1.12
CA PRO A 173 -0.86 24.00 -1.67
C PRO A 173 0.08 22.81 -1.49
N GLU A 174 0.00 22.13 -0.32
CA GLU A 174 0.79 20.96 0.03
C GLU A 174 0.47 19.71 -0.81
N TYR A 175 -0.69 19.69 -1.50
CA TYR A 175 -1.14 18.57 -2.35
C TYR A 175 -1.38 18.99 -3.80
N SER A 176 -0.80 20.12 -4.22
CA SER A 176 -1.02 20.68 -5.56
C SER A 176 -0.58 19.78 -6.72
N GLN A 177 0.31 18.81 -6.46
CA GLN A 177 0.78 17.84 -7.46
C GLN A 177 -0.08 16.55 -7.48
N TYR A 178 -0.99 16.38 -6.51
CA TYR A 178 -1.90 15.24 -6.52
C TYR A 178 -3.07 15.49 -7.48
N PRO A 179 -3.59 14.46 -8.15
CA PRO A 179 -4.87 14.59 -8.85
C PRO A 179 -6.00 14.79 -7.82
N SER A 180 -7.15 15.26 -8.29
CA SER A 180 -8.33 15.35 -7.42
C SER A 180 -8.89 13.95 -7.10
N LEU A 181 -9.67 13.85 -6.02
CA LEU A 181 -10.41 12.62 -5.69
C LEU A 181 -11.30 12.15 -6.84
N ASN A 182 -11.87 13.08 -7.62
CA ASN A 182 -12.67 12.73 -8.80
C ASN A 182 -11.88 11.92 -9.82
N TYR A 183 -10.57 12.13 -9.94
CA TYR A 183 -9.73 11.33 -10.82
C TYR A 183 -9.76 9.84 -10.47
N LEU A 184 -9.66 9.50 -9.17
CA LEU A 184 -9.74 8.11 -8.70
C LEU A 184 -11.11 7.50 -8.98
N VAL A 185 -12.19 8.26 -8.72
CA VAL A 185 -13.58 7.83 -8.96
C VAL A 185 -13.82 7.60 -10.44
N GLU A 186 -13.43 8.53 -11.30
CA GLU A 186 -13.57 8.41 -12.74
C GLU A 186 -12.77 7.24 -13.32
N TRP A 187 -11.54 7.03 -12.81
CA TRP A 187 -10.72 5.88 -13.16
C TRP A 187 -11.42 4.56 -12.80
N ALA A 188 -11.89 4.41 -11.56
CA ALA A 188 -12.59 3.20 -11.13
C ALA A 188 -13.83 2.93 -11.98
N ASN A 189 -14.62 3.98 -12.28
CA ASN A 189 -15.81 3.87 -13.14
C ASN A 189 -15.45 3.44 -14.57
N ARG A 190 -14.37 4.00 -15.17
CA ARG A 190 -13.90 3.59 -16.51
C ARG A 190 -13.44 2.13 -16.53
N CYS A 191 -12.82 1.68 -15.44
CA CYS A 191 -12.38 0.29 -15.28
C CYS A 191 -13.50 -0.67 -14.86
N SER A 192 -14.76 -0.19 -14.70
CA SER A 192 -15.89 -0.98 -14.22
C SER A 192 -15.64 -1.64 -12.87
N LEU A 193 -15.01 -0.92 -11.95
CA LEU A 193 -14.71 -1.37 -10.59
C LEU A 193 -15.71 -0.77 -9.60
N ASP A 194 -16.19 -1.57 -8.66
CA ASP A 194 -16.88 -1.07 -7.47
C ASP A 194 -15.87 -0.36 -6.55
N TRP A 195 -16.26 0.78 -5.99
CA TRP A 195 -15.36 1.53 -5.16
C TRP A 195 -16.01 2.08 -3.89
N HIS A 196 -15.18 2.30 -2.87
CA HIS A 196 -15.56 3.02 -1.65
C HIS A 196 -14.32 3.65 -1.00
N ILE A 197 -14.56 4.51 -0.01
CA ILE A 197 -13.49 5.12 0.80
C ILE A 197 -13.67 4.69 2.25
N GLU A 198 -12.59 4.25 2.87
CA GLU A 198 -12.56 3.95 4.31
C GLU A 198 -11.17 4.21 4.90
N HIS A 199 -11.14 4.73 6.13
CA HIS A 199 -9.91 4.96 6.88
C HIS A 199 -8.80 5.67 6.08
N ASP A 200 -9.18 6.69 5.30
CA ASP A 200 -8.27 7.46 4.45
C ASP A 200 -7.67 6.68 3.27
N MET A 201 -8.34 5.60 2.86
CA MET A 201 -7.96 4.80 1.69
C MET A 201 -9.08 4.76 0.66
N PHE A 202 -8.72 4.85 -0.62
CA PHE A 202 -9.61 4.54 -1.73
C PHE A 202 -9.45 3.06 -2.07
N VAL A 203 -10.57 2.36 -2.16
CA VAL A 203 -10.63 0.94 -2.47
C VAL A 203 -11.44 0.76 -3.74
N ALA A 204 -10.86 0.15 -4.77
CA ALA A 204 -11.55 -0.22 -6.00
C ALA A 204 -11.36 -1.71 -6.28
N LYS A 205 -12.43 -2.43 -6.69
CA LYS A 205 -12.36 -3.88 -6.90
C LYS A 205 -13.30 -4.36 -7.97
N SER A 206 -12.88 -5.37 -8.71
CA SER A 206 -13.75 -6.16 -9.58
C SER A 206 -14.56 -7.18 -8.76
N ASP A 207 -15.64 -7.66 -9.32
CA ASP A 207 -16.47 -8.75 -8.79
C ASP A 207 -15.69 -10.08 -8.60
#